data_5b47343069bda107ba90cd0c27314fb4
#
_entry.id   5b47343069bda107ba90cd0c27314fb4
#
_cell.length_a   1.000
_cell.length_b   1.000
_cell.length_c   1.000
_cell.angle_alpha   90.00
_cell.angle_beta   90.00
_cell.angle_gamma   90.00
#
_symmetry.space_group_name_H-M   'P 1'
#
loop_
_entity.id
_entity.type
_entity.pdbx_description
1 polymer ?
#
loop_
_entity_poly.entity_id
_entity_poly.type
_entity_poly.pdbx_seq_one_letter_code
_entity_poly.pdbx_strand_id
1 'polypeptide(L)'
;MGKLTIPKEEFLVPGHMGCLGCGGALAMRYVLKALGPRTIVSVPACCWAIMSGIFPNTCLRVPMVNTAFETTGASISGIRAALDALGKKDINVLGWAGDGGTMDIGIQALSGAVERGHDVIYACYDNEAYMNTGIQRSSSTPEGAWTTTTPVGGTGSWKKGPKKNMVEIMVAHKIPYTATASVGYPEDLIKKV
;
A
#
# COMPACT_ATOMS: atom_id res chain seq x y z
N MET A 1 5.69 9.01 29.21
CA MET A 1 5.35 8.37 27.94
C MET A 1 4.34 7.27 28.21
N GLY A 2 3.14 7.34 27.59
CA GLY A 2 2.14 6.27 27.69
C GLY A 2 2.67 4.99 27.03
N LYS A 3 2.29 3.83 27.57
CA LYS A 3 2.60 2.53 27.00
C LYS A 3 1.77 2.36 25.72
N LEU A 4 2.40 2.02 24.58
CA LEU A 4 1.68 1.72 23.33
C LEU A 4 0.76 0.51 23.53
N THR A 5 -0.50 0.64 23.10
CA THR A 5 -1.55 -0.39 23.21
C THR A 5 -1.77 -1.12 21.89
N ILE A 6 -0.70 -1.43 21.18
CA ILE A 6 -0.73 -2.15 19.90
C ILE A 6 -0.60 -3.66 20.11
N PRO A 7 -1.15 -4.51 19.20
CA PRO A 7 -0.99 -5.97 19.27
C PRO A 7 0.47 -6.38 19.33
N LYS A 8 0.80 -7.38 20.15
CA LYS A 8 2.18 -7.83 20.35
C LYS A 8 2.66 -8.80 19.27
N GLU A 9 1.76 -9.55 18.68
CA GLU A 9 2.10 -10.56 17.67
C GLU A 9 2.74 -9.94 16.45
N GLU A 10 3.74 -10.63 15.88
CA GLU A 10 4.52 -10.13 14.74
C GLU A 10 4.31 -11.02 13.52
N PHE A 11 3.92 -10.38 12.42
CA PHE A 11 3.75 -11.03 11.11
C PHE A 11 4.77 -10.56 10.08
N LEU A 12 5.64 -9.63 10.46
CA LEU A 12 6.83 -9.23 9.72
C LEU A 12 8.05 -9.67 10.54
N VAL A 13 8.84 -10.60 9.98
CA VAL A 13 10.05 -11.07 10.64
C VAL A 13 11.26 -10.20 10.28
N PRO A 14 12.31 -10.16 11.11
CA PRO A 14 13.58 -9.52 10.77
C PRO A 14 14.17 -10.06 9.46
N GLY A 15 14.93 -9.23 8.78
CA GLY A 15 15.63 -9.62 7.55
C GLY A 15 14.95 -9.15 6.26
N HIS A 16 13.98 -8.24 6.31
CA HIS A 16 13.48 -7.57 5.11
C HIS A 16 14.57 -6.72 4.44
N MET A 17 14.49 -6.59 3.11
CA MET A 17 15.48 -5.87 2.29
C MET A 17 15.15 -4.38 2.11
N GLY A 18 14.36 -3.79 3.01
CA GLY A 18 13.98 -2.38 2.97
C GLY A 18 15.09 -1.46 3.47
N CYS A 19 15.02 -0.20 3.07
CA CYS A 19 15.92 0.86 3.52
C CYS A 19 15.90 1.00 5.05
N LEU A 20 17.00 1.45 5.62
CA LEU A 20 17.08 1.76 7.06
C LEU A 20 16.05 2.84 7.42
N GLY A 21 15.22 2.59 8.43
CA GLY A 21 14.18 3.51 8.86
C GLY A 21 12.98 3.65 7.91
N CYS A 22 12.78 2.69 7.00
CA CYS A 22 11.69 2.74 6.02
C CYS A 22 10.30 2.80 6.66
N GLY A 23 9.57 3.90 6.45
CA GLY A 23 8.19 4.06 6.90
C GLY A 23 7.23 3.03 6.28
N GLY A 24 7.46 2.61 5.03
CA GLY A 24 6.67 1.56 4.38
C GLY A 24 6.83 0.18 5.05
N ALA A 25 8.02 -0.14 5.56
CA ALA A 25 8.23 -1.35 6.35
C ALA A 25 7.47 -1.29 7.68
N LEU A 26 7.54 -0.16 8.36
CA LEU A 26 6.85 0.06 9.62
C LEU A 26 5.33 0.05 9.45
N ALA A 27 4.82 0.64 8.38
CA ALA A 27 3.39 0.64 8.05
C ALA A 27 2.86 -0.78 7.83
N MET A 28 3.53 -1.61 7.02
CA MET A 28 3.15 -3.01 6.81
C MET A 28 3.13 -3.79 8.12
N ARG A 29 4.13 -3.58 8.98
CA ARG A 29 4.20 -4.23 10.28
C ARG A 29 2.96 -3.92 11.12
N TYR A 30 2.54 -2.65 11.17
CA TYR A 30 1.35 -2.24 11.93
C TYR A 30 0.05 -2.74 11.31
N VAL A 31 -0.07 -2.68 10.00
CA VAL A 31 -1.26 -3.18 9.29
C VAL A 31 -1.43 -4.69 9.53
N LEU A 32 -0.35 -5.47 9.42
CA LEU A 32 -0.44 -6.91 9.67
C LEU A 32 -0.73 -7.24 11.14
N LYS A 33 -0.23 -6.43 12.10
CA LYS A 33 -0.61 -6.56 13.51
C LYS A 33 -2.11 -6.32 13.75
N ALA A 34 -2.73 -5.42 12.99
CA ALA A 34 -4.15 -5.15 13.08
C ALA A 34 -4.98 -6.28 12.46
N LEU A 35 -4.59 -6.75 11.27
CA LEU A 35 -5.34 -7.75 10.51
C LEU A 35 -5.14 -9.20 10.98
N GLY A 36 -3.98 -9.50 11.57
CA GLY A 36 -3.66 -10.82 12.09
C GLY A 36 -3.30 -11.87 11.03
N PRO A 37 -3.18 -13.15 11.44
CA PRO A 37 -2.63 -14.22 10.62
C PRO A 37 -3.55 -14.66 9.46
N ARG A 38 -4.84 -14.37 9.53
CA ARG A 38 -5.80 -14.75 8.49
C ARG A 38 -5.90 -13.67 7.43
N THR A 39 -4.77 -13.33 6.83
CA THR A 39 -4.65 -12.24 5.84
C THR A 39 -3.90 -12.76 4.61
N ILE A 40 -4.40 -12.49 3.42
CA ILE A 40 -3.70 -12.68 2.14
C ILE A 40 -3.33 -11.30 1.61
N VAL A 41 -2.05 -11.10 1.27
CA VAL A 41 -1.54 -9.82 0.77
C VAL A 41 -1.24 -9.91 -0.71
N SER A 42 -1.82 -9.01 -1.51
CA SER A 42 -1.43 -8.80 -2.91
C SER A 42 -0.49 -7.60 -3.00
N VAL A 43 0.69 -7.81 -3.57
CA VAL A 43 1.76 -6.82 -3.69
C VAL A 43 2.13 -6.66 -5.17
N PRO A 44 1.96 -5.48 -5.79
CA PRO A 44 2.41 -5.25 -7.16
C PRO A 44 3.92 -5.00 -7.21
N ALA A 45 4.47 -4.86 -8.41
CA ALA A 45 5.84 -4.40 -8.61
C ALA A 45 6.05 -3.03 -7.93
N CYS A 46 6.79 -3.01 -6.82
CA CYS A 46 7.04 -1.84 -5.97
C CYS A 46 8.17 -2.15 -4.98
N CYS A 47 8.49 -1.24 -4.06
CA CYS A 47 9.47 -1.52 -3.00
C CYS A 47 9.17 -2.84 -2.27
N TRP A 48 7.92 -3.12 -1.97
CA TRP A 48 7.53 -4.32 -1.22
C TRP A 48 7.73 -5.63 -2.00
N ALA A 49 7.69 -5.61 -3.33
CA ALA A 49 8.04 -6.79 -4.13
C ALA A 49 9.50 -7.23 -3.93
N ILE A 50 10.38 -6.28 -3.57
CA ILE A 50 11.80 -6.55 -3.25
C ILE A 50 11.99 -6.74 -1.74
N MET A 51 11.38 -5.86 -0.93
CA MET A 51 11.56 -5.86 0.52
C MET A 51 11.09 -7.14 1.18
N SER A 52 10.09 -7.81 0.63
CA SER A 52 9.56 -9.06 1.15
C SER A 52 10.55 -10.22 1.11
N GLY A 53 11.59 -10.14 0.31
CA GLY A 53 12.59 -11.17 0.11
C GLY A 53 12.50 -11.85 -1.25
N ILE A 54 13.54 -12.59 -1.60
CA ILE A 54 13.66 -13.32 -2.87
C ILE A 54 13.23 -14.77 -2.63
N PHE A 55 12.39 -15.32 -3.53
CA PHE A 55 12.00 -16.73 -3.47
C PHE A 55 13.21 -17.66 -3.25
N PRO A 56 13.12 -18.66 -2.37
CA PRO A 56 11.93 -19.10 -1.61
C PRO A 56 11.68 -18.40 -0.27
N ASN A 57 12.44 -17.36 0.06
CA ASN A 57 12.34 -16.66 1.34
C ASN A 57 11.31 -15.54 1.29
N THR A 58 10.68 -15.29 2.43
CA THR A 58 9.85 -14.11 2.65
C THR A 58 9.93 -13.65 4.10
N CYS A 59 9.90 -12.35 4.32
CA CYS A 59 9.81 -11.78 5.66
C CYS A 59 8.36 -11.70 6.19
N LEU A 60 7.35 -12.07 5.40
CA LEU A 60 5.96 -12.08 5.82
C LEU A 60 5.54 -13.45 6.34
N ARG A 61 4.83 -13.48 7.47
CA ARG A 61 4.22 -14.69 8.04
C ARG A 61 2.77 -14.90 7.61
N VAL A 62 2.38 -14.26 6.51
CA VAL A 62 1.07 -14.40 5.87
C VAL A 62 1.27 -14.70 4.40
N PRO A 63 0.31 -15.38 3.75
CA PRO A 63 0.37 -15.60 2.31
C PRO A 63 0.47 -14.29 1.52
N MET A 64 1.40 -14.25 0.56
CA MET A 64 1.62 -13.10 -0.30
C MET A 64 1.62 -13.52 -1.77
N VAL A 65 1.02 -12.69 -2.62
CA VAL A 65 1.00 -12.86 -4.08
C VAL A 65 1.63 -11.63 -4.72
N ASN A 66 2.69 -11.82 -5.49
CA ASN A 66 3.25 -10.76 -6.33
C ASN A 66 2.44 -10.63 -7.63
N THR A 67 2.15 -9.39 -8.02
CA THR A 67 1.32 -9.08 -9.18
C THR A 67 1.97 -8.05 -10.10
N ALA A 68 1.45 -7.85 -11.29
CA ALA A 68 1.88 -6.78 -12.18
C ALA A 68 1.58 -5.41 -11.56
N PHE A 69 2.30 -4.39 -12.01
CA PHE A 69 2.34 -3.07 -11.38
C PHE A 69 0.97 -2.42 -11.22
N GLU A 70 0.11 -2.56 -12.21
CA GLU A 70 -1.22 -1.96 -12.29
C GLU A 70 -2.34 -2.82 -11.64
N THR A 71 -2.09 -4.08 -11.27
CA THR A 71 -3.15 -5.07 -11.12
C THR A 71 -3.61 -5.31 -9.69
N THR A 72 -3.13 -4.56 -8.70
CA THR A 72 -3.47 -4.81 -7.28
C THR A 72 -4.99 -4.84 -7.04
N GLY A 73 -5.74 -3.86 -7.56
CA GLY A 73 -7.19 -3.82 -7.43
C GLY A 73 -7.88 -5.03 -8.05
N ALA A 74 -7.48 -5.43 -9.26
CA ALA A 74 -8.02 -6.60 -9.94
C ALA A 74 -7.67 -7.91 -9.20
N SER A 75 -6.44 -8.01 -8.70
CA SER A 75 -5.96 -9.18 -7.96
C SER A 75 -6.75 -9.40 -6.66
N ILE A 76 -6.91 -8.36 -5.82
CA ILE A 76 -7.69 -8.51 -4.58
C ILE A 76 -9.15 -8.80 -4.85
N SER A 77 -9.74 -8.25 -5.92
CA SER A 77 -11.09 -8.61 -6.37
C SER A 77 -11.19 -10.10 -6.69
N GLY A 78 -10.24 -10.64 -7.46
CA GLY A 78 -10.21 -12.05 -7.81
C GLY A 78 -10.00 -12.95 -6.60
N ILE A 79 -9.09 -12.61 -5.69
CA ILE A 79 -8.84 -13.36 -4.46
C ILE A 79 -10.11 -13.36 -3.60
N ARG A 80 -10.79 -12.23 -3.41
CA ARG A 80 -12.01 -12.16 -2.62
C ARG A 80 -13.13 -13.00 -3.24
N ALA A 81 -13.36 -12.88 -4.55
CA ALA A 81 -14.35 -13.67 -5.25
C ALA A 81 -14.10 -15.19 -5.13
N ALA A 82 -12.84 -15.62 -5.22
CA ALA A 82 -12.46 -17.02 -5.02
C ALA A 82 -12.73 -17.50 -3.58
N LEU A 83 -12.37 -16.68 -2.58
CA LEU A 83 -12.64 -17.00 -1.17
C LEU A 83 -14.12 -17.07 -0.86
N ASP A 84 -14.93 -16.19 -1.46
CA ASP A 84 -16.38 -16.20 -1.31
C ASP A 84 -17.00 -17.48 -1.92
N ALA A 85 -16.56 -17.87 -3.10
CA ALA A 85 -16.97 -19.14 -3.74
C ALA A 85 -16.60 -20.37 -2.90
N LEU A 86 -15.50 -20.30 -2.13
CA LEU A 86 -15.05 -21.34 -1.21
C LEU A 86 -15.68 -21.23 0.20
N GLY A 87 -16.57 -20.27 0.44
CA GLY A 87 -17.20 -20.03 1.74
C GLY A 87 -16.25 -19.49 2.83
N LYS A 88 -15.06 -19.00 2.46
CA LYS A 88 -14.01 -18.51 3.38
C LYS A 88 -14.12 -17.00 3.60
N LYS A 89 -15.14 -16.58 4.34
CA LYS A 89 -15.41 -15.15 4.59
C LYS A 89 -14.53 -14.51 5.67
N ASP A 90 -13.87 -15.30 6.49
CA ASP A 90 -13.07 -14.90 7.64
C ASP A 90 -11.58 -14.66 7.31
N ILE A 91 -11.25 -14.57 6.03
CA ILE A 91 -9.90 -14.27 5.53
C ILE A 91 -9.88 -12.84 5.00
N ASN A 92 -9.04 -12.00 5.59
CA ASN A 92 -8.79 -10.65 5.11
C ASN A 92 -8.03 -10.68 3.78
N VAL A 93 -8.43 -9.83 2.85
CA VAL A 93 -7.73 -9.65 1.57
C VAL A 93 -7.18 -8.23 1.52
N LEU A 94 -5.86 -8.10 1.58
CA LEU A 94 -5.15 -6.83 1.59
C LEU A 94 -4.46 -6.58 0.25
N GLY A 95 -4.81 -5.50 -0.42
CA GLY A 95 -4.01 -4.90 -1.49
C GLY A 95 -3.01 -3.93 -0.89
N TRP A 96 -1.73 -4.12 -1.17
CA TRP A 96 -0.65 -3.28 -0.65
C TRP A 96 0.18 -2.71 -1.79
N ALA A 97 0.00 -1.45 -2.13
CA ALA A 97 0.67 -0.81 -3.26
C ALA A 97 1.29 0.53 -2.89
N GLY A 98 2.31 0.94 -3.61
CA GLY A 98 2.85 2.30 -3.52
C GLY A 98 1.95 3.33 -4.18
N ASP A 99 2.27 4.60 -4.00
CA ASP A 99 1.52 5.73 -4.57
C ASP A 99 1.47 5.69 -6.11
N GLY A 100 2.57 5.42 -6.78
CA GLY A 100 2.59 5.28 -8.24
C GLY A 100 1.74 4.12 -8.74
N GLY A 101 1.83 2.96 -8.09
CA GLY A 101 1.00 1.79 -8.40
C GLY A 101 -0.48 1.98 -8.08
N THR A 102 -0.82 2.94 -7.21
CA THR A 102 -2.20 3.24 -6.80
C THR A 102 -2.80 4.38 -7.61
N MET A 103 -2.14 5.54 -7.60
CA MET A 103 -2.71 6.81 -8.09
C MET A 103 -2.47 7.04 -9.58
N ASP A 104 -1.50 6.35 -10.16
CA ASP A 104 -1.16 6.46 -11.57
C ASP A 104 -1.64 5.22 -12.33
N ILE A 105 -0.80 4.22 -12.49
CA ILE A 105 -1.10 3.09 -13.40
C ILE A 105 -2.21 2.18 -12.88
N GLY A 106 -2.38 2.02 -11.56
CA GLY A 106 -3.35 1.10 -10.96
C GLY A 106 -4.72 1.70 -10.64
N ILE A 107 -4.94 2.99 -10.90
CA ILE A 107 -6.19 3.67 -10.52
C ILE A 107 -7.42 3.03 -11.21
N GLN A 108 -7.29 2.59 -12.44
CA GLN A 108 -8.36 1.93 -13.18
C GLN A 108 -8.75 0.59 -12.51
N ALA A 109 -7.77 -0.24 -12.19
CA ALA A 109 -8.00 -1.53 -11.53
C ALA A 109 -8.63 -1.32 -10.14
N LEU A 110 -8.20 -0.31 -9.39
CA LEU A 110 -8.78 0.04 -8.10
C LEU A 110 -10.21 0.54 -8.23
N SER A 111 -10.49 1.43 -9.18
CA SER A 111 -11.84 1.90 -9.49
C SER A 111 -12.79 0.74 -9.81
N GLY A 112 -12.35 -0.21 -10.63
CA GLY A 112 -13.13 -1.41 -10.95
C GLY A 112 -13.32 -2.35 -9.76
N ALA A 113 -12.35 -2.46 -8.83
CA ALA A 113 -12.49 -3.24 -7.60
C ALA A 113 -13.56 -2.63 -6.68
N VAL A 114 -13.51 -1.32 -6.53
CA VAL A 114 -14.46 -0.55 -5.73
C VAL A 114 -15.88 -0.65 -6.28
N GLU A 115 -16.03 -0.53 -7.60
CA GLU A 115 -17.33 -0.65 -8.28
C GLU A 115 -17.98 -2.02 -8.03
N ARG A 116 -17.19 -3.10 -7.95
CA ARG A 116 -17.70 -4.45 -7.65
C ARG A 116 -18.14 -4.64 -6.20
N GLY A 117 -17.79 -3.73 -5.29
CA GLY A 117 -18.19 -3.77 -3.88
C GLY A 117 -17.64 -4.98 -3.12
N HIS A 118 -16.49 -5.53 -3.51
CA HIS A 118 -15.86 -6.63 -2.80
C HIS A 118 -15.38 -6.18 -1.41
N ASP A 119 -15.54 -7.06 -0.41
CA ASP A 119 -15.03 -6.87 0.95
C ASP A 119 -13.52 -7.09 0.98
N VAL A 120 -12.78 -6.02 0.74
CA VAL A 120 -11.31 -5.99 0.66
C VAL A 120 -10.75 -4.75 1.33
N ILE A 121 -9.51 -4.82 1.76
CA ILE A 121 -8.75 -3.69 2.27
C ILE A 121 -7.71 -3.30 1.22
N TYR A 122 -7.64 -2.01 0.88
CA TYR A 122 -6.60 -1.48 0.02
C TYR A 122 -5.78 -0.44 0.77
N ALA A 123 -4.50 -0.68 0.93
CA ALA A 123 -3.56 0.23 1.57
C ALA A 123 -2.55 0.77 0.55
N CYS A 124 -2.54 2.08 0.40
CA CYS A 124 -1.52 2.79 -0.36
C CYS A 124 -0.45 3.31 0.62
N TYR A 125 0.77 2.75 0.57
CA TYR A 125 1.89 3.37 1.25
C TYR A 125 2.46 4.49 0.36
N ASP A 126 2.17 5.72 0.78
CA ASP A 126 2.50 6.92 0.03
C ASP A 126 3.87 7.45 0.46
N ASN A 127 4.88 7.20 -0.36
CA ASN A 127 6.23 7.73 -0.19
C ASN A 127 6.56 8.82 -1.22
N GLU A 128 5.54 9.31 -1.96
CA GLU A 128 5.56 10.49 -2.82
C GLU A 128 6.43 10.38 -4.07
N ALA A 129 6.79 9.15 -4.48
CA ALA A 129 7.55 8.91 -5.72
C ALA A 129 7.49 7.44 -6.15
N TYR A 130 7.88 7.14 -7.39
CA TYR A 130 8.30 5.79 -7.80
C TYR A 130 9.65 5.50 -7.14
N MET A 131 9.60 5.15 -5.85
CA MET A 131 10.80 5.12 -5.01
C MET A 131 11.74 3.99 -5.38
N ASN A 132 11.20 2.78 -5.64
CA ASN A 132 12.00 1.59 -5.91
C ASN A 132 12.86 1.70 -7.18
N THR A 133 12.38 2.40 -8.19
CA THR A 133 13.04 2.54 -9.49
C THR A 133 14.03 3.70 -9.56
N GLY A 134 14.18 4.46 -8.50
CA GLY A 134 15.15 5.57 -8.41
C GLY A 134 14.50 6.96 -8.30
N ILE A 135 13.41 7.05 -7.53
CA ILE A 135 12.80 8.33 -7.10
C ILE A 135 12.24 9.15 -8.29
N GLN A 136 11.56 8.52 -9.23
CA GLN A 136 10.86 9.24 -10.28
C GLN A 136 9.55 9.87 -9.74
N ARG A 137 9.10 10.91 -10.39
CA ARG A 137 7.89 11.64 -10.04
C ARG A 137 6.65 10.74 -10.18
N SER A 138 5.81 10.69 -9.13
CA SER A 138 4.44 10.17 -9.18
C SER A 138 3.40 11.29 -9.14
N SER A 139 2.12 10.96 -9.27
CA SER A 139 1.03 11.92 -9.03
C SER A 139 0.94 12.35 -7.56
N SER A 140 1.51 11.55 -6.64
CA SER A 140 1.57 11.88 -5.22
C SER A 140 2.74 12.80 -4.86
N THR A 141 3.68 13.01 -5.75
CA THR A 141 4.80 13.94 -5.50
C THR A 141 4.26 15.35 -5.27
N PRO A 142 4.61 16.02 -4.16
CA PRO A 142 4.19 17.39 -3.89
C PRO A 142 4.68 18.38 -4.96
N GLU A 143 3.96 19.47 -5.11
CA GLU A 143 4.39 20.55 -5.99
C GLU A 143 5.73 21.12 -5.53
N GLY A 144 6.62 21.38 -6.46
CA GLY A 144 7.96 21.90 -6.20
C GLY A 144 8.94 20.87 -5.64
N ALA A 145 8.53 19.63 -5.35
CA ALA A 145 9.43 18.62 -4.83
C ALA A 145 10.41 18.12 -5.90
N TRP A 146 11.63 17.84 -5.43
CA TRP A 146 12.66 17.21 -6.26
C TRP A 146 12.40 15.71 -6.43
N THR A 147 12.55 15.23 -7.66
CA THR A 147 12.71 13.81 -7.99
C THR A 147 13.73 13.69 -9.11
N THR A 148 14.15 12.47 -9.45
CA THR A 148 15.10 12.24 -10.57
C THR A 148 14.54 12.67 -11.92
N THR A 149 13.20 12.75 -12.07
CA THR A 149 12.53 13.23 -13.29
C THR A 149 11.96 14.64 -13.15
N THR A 150 12.05 15.24 -11.99
CA THR A 150 11.69 16.65 -11.71
C THR A 150 12.80 17.34 -10.91
N PRO A 151 14.00 17.48 -11.50
CA PRO A 151 15.12 18.14 -10.82
C PRO A 151 14.79 19.61 -10.55
N VAL A 152 15.13 20.09 -9.35
CA VAL A 152 14.97 21.48 -8.95
C VAL A 152 16.21 22.27 -9.42
N GLY A 153 16.01 23.38 -10.09
CA GLY A 153 17.09 24.23 -10.60
C GLY A 153 16.69 25.06 -11.81
N GLY A 154 17.61 25.81 -12.39
CA GLY A 154 17.38 26.87 -13.38
C GLY A 154 16.58 26.58 -14.65
N THR A 155 16.17 25.34 -14.87
CA THR A 155 15.39 24.93 -16.07
C THR A 155 13.89 24.82 -15.82
N GLY A 156 13.39 25.03 -14.59
CA GLY A 156 11.95 24.97 -14.27
C GLY A 156 11.31 23.61 -14.49
N SER A 157 12.06 22.54 -14.28
CA SER A 157 11.60 21.14 -14.49
C SER A 157 11.02 20.45 -13.25
N TRP A 158 10.86 21.17 -12.14
CA TRP A 158 10.23 20.64 -10.92
C TRP A 158 8.78 20.20 -11.15
N LYS A 159 8.25 19.38 -10.22
CA LYS A 159 6.85 18.96 -10.26
C LYS A 159 5.93 20.19 -10.25
N LYS A 160 5.16 20.35 -11.31
CA LYS A 160 4.12 21.38 -11.44
C LYS A 160 2.76 20.78 -11.08
N GLY A 161 1.95 21.54 -10.38
CA GLY A 161 0.60 21.16 -9.97
C GLY A 161 0.55 20.31 -8.67
N PRO A 162 -0.64 20.25 -8.07
CA PRO A 162 -0.83 19.68 -6.74
C PRO A 162 -0.61 18.16 -6.70
N LYS A 163 -0.42 17.64 -5.49
CA LYS A 163 -0.50 16.23 -5.17
C LYS A 163 -1.92 15.72 -5.42
N LYS A 164 -2.05 14.57 -6.09
CA LYS A 164 -3.35 13.92 -6.29
C LYS A 164 -3.93 13.47 -4.94
N ASN A 165 -5.17 13.84 -4.66
CA ASN A 165 -5.85 13.44 -3.44
C ASN A 165 -6.64 12.14 -3.65
N MET A 166 -6.04 11.01 -3.28
CA MET A 166 -6.66 9.70 -3.47
C MET A 166 -7.87 9.48 -2.58
N VAL A 167 -7.89 10.08 -1.39
CA VAL A 167 -9.05 9.99 -0.48
C VAL A 167 -10.29 10.62 -1.11
N GLU A 168 -10.17 11.82 -1.68
CA GLU A 168 -11.29 12.47 -2.37
C GLU A 168 -11.77 11.67 -3.58
N ILE A 169 -10.85 11.07 -4.35
CA ILE A 169 -11.21 10.19 -5.47
C ILE A 169 -12.02 9.00 -4.96
N MET A 170 -11.61 8.37 -3.88
CA MET A 170 -12.33 7.23 -3.29
C MET A 170 -13.68 7.64 -2.67
N VAL A 171 -13.76 8.81 -2.06
CA VAL A 171 -15.05 9.38 -1.59
C VAL A 171 -16.02 9.55 -2.77
N ALA A 172 -15.54 10.02 -3.92
CA ALA A 172 -16.36 10.15 -5.13
C ALA A 172 -16.91 8.80 -5.64
N HIS A 173 -16.23 7.69 -5.36
CA HIS A 173 -16.73 6.33 -5.62
C HIS A 173 -17.78 5.85 -4.60
N LYS A 174 -18.10 6.65 -3.57
CA LYS A 174 -19.08 6.31 -2.53
C LYS A 174 -18.77 5.01 -1.77
N ILE A 175 -17.48 4.73 -1.55
CA ILE A 175 -17.06 3.59 -0.74
C ILE A 175 -17.43 3.81 0.73
N PRO A 176 -17.65 2.72 1.50
CA PRO A 176 -18.08 2.83 2.89
C PRO A 176 -17.02 3.47 3.81
N TYR A 177 -15.73 3.35 3.47
CA TYR A 177 -14.66 3.87 4.32
C TYR A 177 -13.40 4.21 3.50
N THR A 178 -12.81 5.36 3.81
CA THR A 178 -11.48 5.75 3.36
C THR A 178 -10.84 6.66 4.41
N ALA A 179 -9.54 6.54 4.64
CA ALA A 179 -8.83 7.32 5.64
C ALA A 179 -7.36 7.52 5.28
N THR A 180 -6.74 8.53 5.87
CA THR A 180 -5.29 8.66 5.94
C THR A 180 -4.80 8.23 7.31
N ALA A 181 -3.56 7.69 7.36
CA ALA A 181 -2.88 7.33 8.59
C ALA A 181 -1.38 7.62 8.48
N SER A 182 -0.71 7.74 9.61
CA SER A 182 0.74 7.95 9.66
C SER A 182 1.39 6.92 10.58
N VAL A 183 2.55 6.43 10.19
CA VAL A 183 3.37 5.53 11.02
C VAL A 183 3.85 6.18 12.32
N GLY A 184 3.84 7.51 12.39
CA GLY A 184 4.12 8.26 13.62
C GLY A 184 3.02 8.15 14.67
N TYR A 185 1.81 7.67 14.28
CA TYR A 185 0.66 7.48 15.15
C TYR A 185 0.15 6.03 15.05
N PRO A 186 0.89 5.06 15.59
CA PRO A 186 0.60 3.63 15.38
C PRO A 186 -0.75 3.18 15.90
N GLU A 187 -1.22 3.72 17.01
CA GLU A 187 -2.53 3.38 17.57
C GLU A 187 -3.69 3.87 16.68
N ASP A 188 -3.55 5.07 16.10
CA ASP A 188 -4.50 5.61 15.13
C ASP A 188 -4.53 4.77 13.84
N LEU A 189 -3.33 4.43 13.33
CA LEU A 189 -3.20 3.59 12.14
C LEU A 189 -3.89 2.23 12.35
N ILE A 190 -3.62 1.56 13.46
CA ILE A 190 -4.19 0.25 13.79
C ILE A 190 -5.71 0.30 13.94
N LYS A 191 -6.26 1.39 14.51
CA LYS A 191 -7.71 1.58 14.64
C LYS A 191 -8.41 1.82 13.31
N LYS A 192 -7.70 2.31 12.30
CA LYS A 192 -8.23 2.62 10.97
C LYS A 192 -8.19 1.42 10.03
N VAL A 193 -7.41 0.41 10.35
CA VAL A 193 -7.29 -0.85 9.62
C VAL A 193 -8.24 -1.90 10.17
#